data_4f907a50f684b3c12bc32611859a72b1
#
_entry.id   4f907a50f684b3c12bc32611859a72b1
#
_cell.length_a   1.000
_cell.length_b   1.000
_cell.length_c   1.000
_cell.angle_alpha   90.00
_cell.angle_beta   90.00
_cell.angle_gamma   90.00
#
_symmetry.space_group_name_H-M   'P 1'
#
loop_
_entity.id
_entity.type
_entity.pdbx_description
1 polymer ?
#
loop_
_entity_poly.entity_id
_entity_poly.type
_entity_poly.pdbx_seq_one_letter_code
_entity_poly.pdbx_strand_id
1 'polypeptide(L)'
;MELSNNKIKEYTKRLMLSKMRILCNNGFYGLLLMHMKYGLDEECETVYTDGKVIRFDPKFLDELNDDELDFIMMHEILHVALQHCFRGIELEQELYNIACDIVVNSNILLSNNMDTRTITLRSDGEAMHLAPNGKEGYEYTAEEVYNMLQKNLGVNNAKFQSTNRSNSKGKKGGDEKSNKPTEHLSEFGRNIIDNHTKWKQIEKGEKLQELWL
;
A
#
# COMPACT_ATOMS: atom_id res chain seq x y z
N MET A 1 5.69 0.49 -24.97
CA MET A 1 7.05 0.16 -25.51
C MET A 1 7.27 -1.31 -25.23
N GLU A 2 7.50 -2.18 -26.23
CA GLU A 2 7.75 -3.60 -25.93
C GLU A 2 9.08 -3.74 -25.18
N LEU A 3 9.02 -4.30 -23.98
CA LEU A 3 10.21 -4.62 -23.19
C LEU A 3 11.07 -5.64 -23.95
N SER A 4 12.38 -5.41 -24.00
CA SER A 4 13.28 -6.37 -24.64
C SER A 4 13.31 -7.69 -23.86
N ASN A 5 13.48 -8.82 -24.56
CA ASN A 5 13.60 -10.15 -23.94
C ASN A 5 14.73 -10.22 -22.88
N ASN A 6 15.79 -9.43 -23.04
CA ASN A 6 16.87 -9.35 -22.06
C ASN A 6 16.43 -8.68 -20.76
N LYS A 7 15.62 -7.62 -20.84
CA LYS A 7 15.10 -6.89 -19.68
C LYS A 7 14.09 -7.76 -18.89
N ILE A 8 13.23 -8.49 -19.62
CA ILE A 8 12.31 -9.45 -19.00
C ILE A 8 13.07 -10.53 -18.21
N LYS A 9 14.16 -11.08 -18.78
CA LYS A 9 15.01 -12.06 -18.09
C LYS A 9 15.68 -11.47 -16.85
N GLU A 10 16.09 -10.21 -16.91
CA GLU A 10 16.68 -9.51 -15.77
C GLU A 10 15.66 -9.37 -14.63
N TYR A 11 14.46 -8.89 -14.91
CA TYR A 11 13.39 -8.78 -13.91
C TYR A 11 13.00 -10.13 -13.32
N THR A 12 12.83 -11.15 -14.18
CA THR A 12 12.55 -12.51 -13.74
C THR A 12 13.62 -13.00 -12.74
N LYS A 13 14.90 -12.79 -13.06
CA LYS A 13 16.01 -13.15 -12.18
C LYS A 13 15.97 -12.38 -10.85
N ARG A 14 15.73 -11.08 -10.87
CA ARG A 14 15.64 -10.26 -9.65
C ARG A 14 14.52 -10.73 -8.74
N LEU A 15 13.32 -10.96 -9.27
CA LEU A 15 12.17 -11.46 -8.51
C LEU A 15 12.42 -12.85 -7.94
N MET A 16 13.06 -13.76 -8.72
CA MET A 16 13.44 -15.08 -8.23
C MET A 16 14.45 -15.00 -7.08
N LEU A 17 15.46 -14.15 -7.19
CA LEU A 17 16.47 -13.97 -6.13
C LEU A 17 15.83 -13.39 -4.86
N SER A 18 14.91 -12.42 -4.98
CA SER A 18 14.13 -11.88 -3.86
C SER A 18 13.33 -12.98 -3.17
N LYS A 19 12.57 -13.79 -3.92
CA LYS A 19 11.86 -14.95 -3.36
C LYS A 19 12.77 -15.89 -2.57
N MET A 20 13.94 -16.18 -3.11
CA MET A 20 14.91 -17.07 -2.45
C MET A 20 15.47 -16.45 -1.17
N ARG A 21 15.83 -15.15 -1.17
CA ARG A 21 16.28 -14.44 0.03
C ARG A 21 15.20 -14.46 1.12
N ILE A 22 13.96 -14.12 0.74
CA ILE A 22 12.83 -14.12 1.66
C ILE A 22 12.58 -15.52 2.21
N LEU A 23 12.59 -16.56 1.37
CA LEU A 23 12.40 -17.95 1.81
C LEU A 23 13.46 -18.39 2.82
N CYS A 24 14.71 -17.99 2.63
CA CYS A 24 15.81 -18.32 3.54
C CYS A 24 15.72 -17.55 4.88
N ASN A 25 15.26 -16.32 4.85
CA ASN A 25 15.22 -15.44 6.03
C ASN A 25 13.89 -15.53 6.79
N ASN A 26 12.77 -15.70 6.06
CA ASN A 26 11.43 -15.79 6.62
C ASN A 26 10.58 -16.78 5.81
N GLY A 27 10.60 -18.03 6.24
CA GLY A 27 9.94 -19.14 5.54
C GLY A 27 8.43 -18.96 5.34
N PHE A 28 7.74 -18.22 6.24
CA PHE A 28 6.31 -17.96 6.09
C PHE A 28 6.00 -17.16 4.82
N TYR A 29 6.65 -16.00 4.65
CA TYR A 29 6.47 -15.17 3.44
C TYR A 29 6.98 -15.89 2.19
N GLY A 30 8.14 -16.55 2.28
CA GLY A 30 8.72 -17.27 1.15
C GLY A 30 7.82 -18.37 0.61
N LEU A 31 7.19 -19.16 1.49
CA LEU A 31 6.25 -20.21 1.08
C LEU A 31 5.02 -19.64 0.39
N LEU A 32 4.46 -18.54 0.90
CA LEU A 32 3.32 -17.87 0.26
C LEU A 32 3.71 -17.34 -1.13
N LEU A 33 4.86 -16.68 -1.25
CA LEU A 33 5.37 -16.14 -2.51
C LEU A 33 5.63 -17.23 -3.57
N MET A 34 5.95 -18.47 -3.18
CA MET A 34 6.10 -19.57 -4.13
C MET A 34 4.83 -19.96 -4.86
N HIS A 35 3.67 -19.59 -4.33
CA HIS A 35 2.36 -19.86 -4.93
C HIS A 35 1.84 -18.71 -5.79
N MET A 36 2.53 -17.55 -5.80
CA MET A 36 2.13 -16.39 -6.57
C MET A 36 2.73 -16.39 -7.96
N LYS A 37 1.95 -15.90 -8.92
CA LYS A 37 2.45 -15.50 -10.23
C LYS A 37 2.93 -14.06 -10.18
N TYR A 38 3.76 -13.69 -11.15
CA TYR A 38 4.31 -12.35 -11.29
C TYR A 38 4.03 -11.82 -12.69
N GLY A 39 3.86 -10.52 -12.80
CA GLY A 39 3.61 -9.85 -14.07
C GLY A 39 4.24 -8.46 -14.12
N LEU A 40 4.31 -7.90 -15.32
CA LEU A 40 4.70 -6.52 -15.55
C LEU A 40 3.49 -5.76 -16.09
N ASP A 41 3.29 -4.54 -15.59
CA ASP A 41 2.20 -3.65 -15.99
C ASP A 41 2.72 -2.20 -16.01
N GLU A 42 2.95 -1.66 -17.21
CA GLU A 42 3.47 -0.28 -17.41
C GLU A 42 2.44 0.80 -16.99
N GLU A 43 1.19 0.42 -16.69
CA GLU A 43 0.11 1.34 -16.32
C GLU A 43 -0.12 1.41 -14.80
N CYS A 44 0.59 0.61 -13.99
CA CYS A 44 0.33 0.58 -12.56
C CYS A 44 1.11 1.60 -11.72
N GLU A 45 2.11 2.25 -12.30
CA GLU A 45 3.00 3.24 -11.67
C GLU A 45 3.91 2.70 -10.55
N THR A 46 3.48 1.70 -9.79
CA THR A 46 4.24 1.07 -8.67
C THR A 46 4.11 -0.46 -8.72
N VAL A 47 3.41 -1.04 -7.76
CA VAL A 47 3.11 -2.46 -7.62
C VAL A 47 1.67 -2.64 -7.18
N TYR A 48 1.07 -3.78 -7.46
CA TYR A 48 -0.19 -4.20 -6.85
C TYR A 48 -0.41 -5.70 -6.99
N THR A 49 -1.34 -6.23 -6.19
CA THR A 49 -1.78 -7.63 -6.30
C THR A 49 -3.29 -7.74 -6.46
N ASP A 50 -3.72 -8.78 -7.20
CA ASP A 50 -5.12 -9.17 -7.34
C ASP A 50 -5.47 -10.45 -6.54
N GLY A 51 -4.56 -10.87 -5.65
CA GLY A 51 -4.69 -12.10 -4.89
C GLY A 51 -4.16 -13.35 -5.61
N LYS A 52 -3.77 -13.25 -6.89
CA LYS A 52 -3.21 -14.36 -7.70
C LYS A 52 -1.89 -13.99 -8.36
N VAL A 53 -1.76 -12.75 -8.78
CA VAL A 53 -0.60 -12.21 -9.48
C VAL A 53 -0.13 -10.96 -8.78
N ILE A 54 1.17 -10.80 -8.56
CA ILE A 54 1.79 -9.54 -8.15
C ILE A 54 2.34 -8.88 -9.41
N ARG A 55 1.94 -7.63 -9.68
CA ARG A 55 2.31 -6.88 -10.88
C ARG A 55 3.13 -5.66 -10.53
N PHE A 56 4.21 -5.48 -11.26
CA PHE A 56 5.15 -4.38 -11.07
C PHE A 56 5.18 -3.47 -12.29
N ASP A 57 5.21 -2.16 -12.06
CA ASP A 57 5.71 -1.24 -13.08
C ASP A 57 7.21 -1.48 -13.31
N PRO A 58 7.66 -1.62 -14.57
CA PRO A 58 9.07 -1.85 -14.87
C PRO A 58 10.00 -0.74 -14.37
N LYS A 59 9.57 0.54 -14.40
CA LYS A 59 10.38 1.67 -13.94
C LYS A 59 10.52 1.65 -12.43
N PHE A 60 9.42 1.42 -11.72
CA PHE A 60 9.43 1.25 -10.27
C PHE A 60 10.34 0.10 -9.86
N LEU A 61 10.26 -1.04 -10.56
CA LEU A 61 11.13 -2.20 -10.30
C LEU A 61 12.63 -1.87 -10.52
N ASP A 62 12.96 -1.00 -11.48
CA ASP A 62 14.34 -0.54 -11.72
C ASP A 62 14.88 0.35 -10.59
N GLU A 63 14.03 1.11 -9.90
CA GLU A 63 14.41 2.03 -8.83
C GLU A 63 14.71 1.30 -7.51
N LEU A 64 14.07 0.14 -7.28
CA LEU A 64 14.23 -0.64 -6.05
C LEU A 64 15.62 -1.28 -5.95
N ASN A 65 16.23 -1.22 -4.77
CA ASN A 65 17.33 -2.10 -4.43
C ASN A 65 16.82 -3.47 -3.96
N ASP A 66 17.71 -4.37 -3.59
CA ASP A 66 17.37 -5.74 -3.21
C ASP A 66 16.56 -5.82 -1.91
N ASP A 67 16.90 -5.00 -0.90
CA ASP A 67 16.19 -4.99 0.38
C ASP A 67 14.80 -4.35 0.24
N GLU A 68 14.70 -3.29 -0.56
CA GLU A 68 13.43 -2.65 -0.90
C GLU A 68 12.51 -3.59 -1.67
N LEU A 69 13.06 -4.35 -2.64
CA LEU A 69 12.30 -5.35 -3.38
C LEU A 69 11.81 -6.47 -2.46
N ASP A 70 12.63 -6.93 -1.53
CA ASP A 70 12.24 -7.95 -0.55
C ASP A 70 11.10 -7.44 0.36
N PHE A 71 11.18 -6.18 0.82
CA PHE A 71 10.11 -5.55 1.58
C PHE A 71 8.81 -5.48 0.77
N ILE A 72 8.83 -4.96 -0.46
CA ILE A 72 7.66 -4.86 -1.34
C ILE A 72 7.04 -6.24 -1.60
N MET A 73 7.85 -7.26 -1.83
CA MET A 73 7.37 -8.63 -2.04
C MET A 73 6.66 -9.19 -0.78
N MET A 74 7.18 -8.91 0.41
CA MET A 74 6.54 -9.29 1.68
C MET A 74 5.25 -8.50 1.92
N HIS A 75 5.23 -7.23 1.55
CA HIS A 75 4.07 -6.35 1.66
C HIS A 75 2.90 -6.88 0.81
N GLU A 76 3.12 -7.08 -0.49
CA GLU A 76 2.10 -7.58 -1.40
C GLU A 76 1.54 -8.94 -0.99
N ILE A 77 2.42 -9.87 -0.57
CA ILE A 77 1.95 -11.21 -0.18
C ILE A 77 1.14 -11.19 1.12
N LEU A 78 1.40 -10.26 2.03
CA LEU A 78 0.57 -10.09 3.23
C LEU A 78 -0.83 -9.56 2.91
N HIS A 79 -0.98 -8.65 1.95
CA HIS A 79 -2.31 -8.24 1.50
C HIS A 79 -3.12 -9.43 1.00
N VAL A 80 -2.49 -10.37 0.29
CA VAL A 80 -3.12 -11.63 -0.14
C VAL A 80 -3.46 -12.53 1.05
N ALA A 81 -2.50 -12.77 1.94
CA ALA A 81 -2.68 -13.64 3.10
C ALA A 81 -3.78 -13.15 4.04
N LEU A 82 -3.89 -11.84 4.24
CA LEU A 82 -4.91 -11.20 5.06
C LEU A 82 -6.22 -10.93 4.30
N GLN A 83 -6.28 -11.30 3.01
CA GLN A 83 -7.44 -11.15 2.12
C GLN A 83 -7.93 -9.70 1.97
N HIS A 84 -7.05 -8.72 2.06
CA HIS A 84 -7.39 -7.30 2.00
C HIS A 84 -8.09 -6.94 0.68
N CYS A 85 -7.68 -7.55 -0.45
CA CYS A 85 -8.29 -7.34 -1.77
C CYS A 85 -9.81 -7.63 -1.83
N PHE A 86 -10.32 -8.43 -0.89
CA PHE A 86 -11.71 -8.89 -0.89
C PHE A 86 -12.53 -8.34 0.28
N ARG A 87 -11.89 -7.96 1.39
CA ARG A 87 -12.57 -7.58 2.64
C ARG A 87 -13.10 -6.15 2.65
N GLY A 88 -12.46 -5.23 1.95
CA GLY A 88 -12.77 -3.79 1.98
C GLY A 88 -13.70 -3.30 0.87
N ILE A 89 -14.42 -4.16 0.16
CA ILE A 89 -15.18 -3.81 -1.07
C ILE A 89 -16.22 -2.71 -0.82
N GLU A 90 -16.88 -2.72 0.35
CA GLU A 90 -17.93 -1.77 0.72
C GLU A 90 -17.41 -0.52 1.47
N LEU A 91 -16.11 -0.48 1.79
CA LEU A 91 -15.48 0.61 2.54
C LEU A 91 -14.97 1.70 1.59
N GLU A 92 -14.69 2.88 2.15
CA GLU A 92 -14.00 3.95 1.43
C GLU A 92 -12.56 3.47 1.14
N GLN A 93 -12.21 3.40 -0.15
CA GLN A 93 -11.08 2.61 -0.62
C GLN A 93 -9.73 3.18 -0.19
N GLU A 94 -9.54 4.50 -0.32
CA GLU A 94 -8.27 5.15 0.03
C GLU A 94 -7.97 4.99 1.53
N LEU A 95 -8.98 5.19 2.37
CA LEU A 95 -8.83 5.05 3.82
C LEU A 95 -8.61 3.60 4.24
N TYR A 96 -9.27 2.66 3.55
CA TYR A 96 -9.09 1.24 3.81
C TYR A 96 -7.69 0.76 3.39
N ASN A 97 -7.15 1.26 2.27
CA ASN A 97 -5.79 0.96 1.85
C ASN A 97 -4.77 1.42 2.90
N ILE A 98 -4.88 2.66 3.39
CA ILE A 98 -4.02 3.16 4.48
C ILE A 98 -4.11 2.25 5.72
N ALA A 99 -5.31 1.82 6.08
CA ALA A 99 -5.50 0.93 7.22
C ALA A 99 -4.84 -0.44 6.99
N CYS A 100 -4.95 -0.99 5.79
CA CYS A 100 -4.30 -2.25 5.40
C CYS A 100 -2.78 -2.13 5.45
N ASP A 101 -2.20 -1.04 4.92
CA ASP A 101 -0.76 -0.79 4.90
C ASP A 101 -0.19 -0.70 6.31
N ILE A 102 -0.86 0.02 7.22
CA ILE A 102 -0.46 0.09 8.62
C ILE A 102 -0.36 -1.31 9.24
N VAL A 103 -1.36 -2.17 9.01
CA VAL A 103 -1.37 -3.54 9.54
C VAL A 103 -0.27 -4.38 8.89
N VAL A 104 -0.13 -4.31 7.57
CA VAL A 104 0.88 -5.08 6.82
C VAL A 104 2.30 -4.68 7.23
N ASN A 105 2.61 -3.38 7.20
CA ASN A 105 3.94 -2.88 7.54
C ASN A 105 4.34 -3.23 8.97
N SER A 106 3.40 -3.09 9.91
CA SER A 106 3.64 -3.46 11.32
C SER A 106 3.88 -4.96 11.50
N ASN A 107 3.21 -5.83 10.75
CA ASN A 107 3.47 -7.28 10.77
C ASN A 107 4.84 -7.63 10.18
N ILE A 108 5.27 -6.97 9.10
CA ILE A 108 6.62 -7.14 8.54
C ILE A 108 7.66 -6.70 9.57
N LEU A 109 7.45 -5.55 10.20
CA LEU A 109 8.32 -5.02 11.26
C LEU A 109 8.45 -5.99 12.43
N LEU A 110 7.32 -6.53 12.92
CA LEU A 110 7.31 -7.55 13.96
C LEU A 110 8.12 -8.79 13.57
N SER A 111 7.98 -9.27 12.33
CA SER A 111 8.70 -10.45 11.83
C SER A 111 10.21 -10.22 11.68
N ASN A 112 10.65 -8.97 11.62
CA ASN A 112 12.04 -8.54 11.52
C ASN A 112 12.55 -7.87 12.82
N ASN A 113 12.09 -8.35 13.98
CA ASN A 113 12.53 -7.90 15.31
C ASN A 113 12.36 -6.39 15.55
N MET A 114 11.35 -5.76 14.97
CA MET A 114 11.06 -4.32 15.08
C MET A 114 12.18 -3.43 14.51
N ASP A 115 12.94 -3.91 13.54
CA ASP A 115 13.94 -3.10 12.83
C ASP A 115 13.29 -2.30 11.70
N THR A 116 13.08 -0.99 11.92
CA THR A 116 12.40 -0.09 10.97
C THR A 116 13.09 0.05 9.62
N ARG A 117 14.39 -0.31 9.54
CA ARG A 117 15.12 -0.34 8.26
C ARG A 117 14.51 -1.33 7.27
N THR A 118 13.79 -2.34 7.77
CA THR A 118 13.12 -3.36 6.92
C THR A 118 11.89 -2.85 6.20
N ILE A 119 11.37 -1.69 6.59
CA ILE A 119 10.19 -1.03 5.99
C ILE A 119 10.51 0.38 5.49
N THR A 120 11.79 0.66 5.19
CA THR A 120 12.25 1.97 4.70
C THR A 120 12.59 1.88 3.22
N LEU A 121 11.97 2.75 2.43
CA LEU A 121 12.29 2.96 1.01
C LEU A 121 13.10 4.25 0.86
N ARG A 122 14.08 4.25 -0.06
CA ARG A 122 14.97 5.42 -0.28
C ARG A 122 14.20 6.64 -0.77
N SER A 123 13.16 6.44 -1.57
CA SER A 123 12.33 7.50 -2.12
C SER A 123 11.33 8.04 -1.12
N ASP A 124 10.74 7.15 -0.29
CA ASP A 124 9.51 7.43 0.45
C ASP A 124 9.69 7.45 1.97
N GLY A 125 10.88 7.06 2.44
CA GLY A 125 11.18 7.02 3.86
C GLY A 125 10.60 5.79 4.56
N GLU A 126 10.35 5.89 5.87
CA GLU A 126 9.80 4.82 6.68
C GLU A 126 8.29 4.67 6.41
N ALA A 127 7.86 3.45 6.10
CA ALA A 127 6.45 3.15 5.86
C ALA A 127 5.62 3.22 7.15
N MET A 128 4.37 3.65 7.03
CA MET A 128 3.45 3.75 8.17
C MET A 128 3.20 2.37 8.79
N HIS A 129 3.36 2.27 10.11
CA HIS A 129 3.13 1.03 10.85
C HIS A 129 2.32 1.22 12.15
N LEU A 130 2.10 2.48 12.57
CA LEU A 130 1.36 2.79 13.81
C LEU A 130 -0.11 3.10 13.51
N ALA A 131 -1.01 2.49 14.27
CA ALA A 131 -2.42 2.85 14.28
C ALA A 131 -2.63 4.27 14.85
N PRO A 132 -3.79 4.93 14.61
CA PRO A 132 -4.05 6.30 15.04
C PRO A 132 -3.97 6.56 16.55
N ASN A 133 -3.98 5.54 17.37
CA ASN A 133 -3.81 5.60 18.82
C ASN A 133 -2.35 5.44 19.27
N GLY A 134 -1.40 5.37 18.33
CA GLY A 134 0.04 5.24 18.59
C GLY A 134 0.52 3.81 18.91
N LYS A 135 -0.34 2.81 18.80
CA LYS A 135 0.03 1.41 18.95
C LYS A 135 0.36 0.77 17.60
N GLU A 136 1.07 -0.34 17.67
CA GLU A 136 1.44 -1.12 16.47
C GLU A 136 0.23 -1.68 15.71
N GLY A 137 0.28 -1.60 14.38
CA GLY A 137 -0.81 -2.05 13.52
C GLY A 137 -1.10 -3.55 13.64
N TYR A 138 -0.09 -4.38 13.95
CA TYR A 138 -0.29 -5.82 14.15
C TYR A 138 -1.19 -6.18 15.35
N GLU A 139 -1.47 -5.23 16.26
CA GLU A 139 -2.43 -5.43 17.35
C GLU A 139 -3.90 -5.37 16.88
N TYR A 140 -4.15 -4.98 15.63
CA TYR A 140 -5.48 -4.68 15.08
C TYR A 140 -5.73 -5.37 13.75
N THR A 141 -7.00 -5.49 13.40
CA THR A 141 -7.44 -5.77 12.03
C THR A 141 -7.45 -4.48 11.19
N ALA A 142 -7.42 -4.61 9.87
CA ALA A 142 -7.52 -3.45 8.98
C ALA A 142 -8.83 -2.67 9.18
N GLU A 143 -9.94 -3.35 9.48
CA GLU A 143 -11.23 -2.72 9.75
C GLU A 143 -11.23 -1.92 11.06
N GLU A 144 -10.52 -2.38 12.09
CA GLU A 144 -10.37 -1.62 13.34
C GLU A 144 -9.55 -0.37 13.12
N VAL A 145 -8.43 -0.46 12.40
CA VAL A 145 -7.61 0.71 12.02
C VAL A 145 -8.41 1.67 11.15
N TYR A 146 -9.15 1.18 10.14
CA TYR A 146 -10.05 1.98 9.32
C TYR A 146 -11.05 2.77 10.16
N ASN A 147 -11.70 2.11 11.12
CA ASN A 147 -12.66 2.79 12.01
C ASN A 147 -12.01 3.85 12.90
N MET A 148 -10.75 3.65 13.33
CA MET A 148 -9.98 4.67 14.06
C MET A 148 -9.64 5.87 13.18
N LEU A 149 -9.18 5.63 11.94
CA LEU A 149 -8.90 6.68 10.95
C LEU A 149 -10.15 7.50 10.64
N GLN A 150 -11.28 6.85 10.39
CA GLN A 150 -12.55 7.49 10.10
C GLN A 150 -13.03 8.40 11.26
N LYS A 151 -12.89 7.94 12.51
CA LYS A 151 -13.23 8.75 13.69
C LYS A 151 -12.35 9.98 13.82
N ASN A 152 -11.06 9.86 13.57
CA ASN A 152 -10.12 10.99 13.63
C ASN A 152 -10.44 12.05 12.58
N LEU A 153 -10.78 11.66 11.36
CA LEU A 153 -11.21 12.57 10.30
C LEU A 153 -12.52 13.26 10.66
N GLY A 154 -13.50 12.53 11.22
CA GLY A 154 -14.78 13.08 11.67
C GLY A 154 -14.63 14.10 12.81
N VAL A 155 -13.75 13.85 13.79
CA VAL A 155 -13.46 14.78 14.89
C VAL A 155 -12.77 16.04 14.41
N ASN A 156 -11.83 15.93 13.46
CA ASN A 156 -11.15 17.09 12.88
C ASN A 156 -12.11 17.98 12.10
N ASN A 157 -13.03 17.41 11.33
CA ASN A 157 -14.08 18.17 10.62
C ASN A 157 -15.05 18.88 11.59
N ALA A 158 -15.40 18.26 12.71
CA ALA A 158 -16.26 18.86 13.74
C ALA A 158 -15.56 20.03 14.47
N LYS A 159 -14.27 19.90 14.79
CA LYS A 159 -13.47 20.98 15.40
C LYS A 159 -13.31 22.17 14.45
N PHE A 160 -13.07 21.92 13.17
CA PHE A 160 -12.93 22.98 12.17
C PHE A 160 -14.25 23.75 11.95
N GLN A 161 -15.39 23.06 11.94
CA GLN A 161 -16.71 23.71 11.86
C GLN A 161 -17.06 24.52 13.12
N SER A 162 -16.62 24.11 14.31
CA SER A 162 -16.88 24.82 15.56
C SER A 162 -16.04 26.10 15.69
N THR A 163 -14.80 26.11 15.18
CA THR A 163 -13.94 27.31 15.18
C THR A 163 -14.40 28.35 14.17
N ASN A 164 -15.00 27.95 13.04
CA ASN A 164 -15.54 28.88 12.04
C ASN A 164 -16.88 29.53 12.45
N ARG A 165 -17.64 28.94 13.38
CA ARG A 165 -18.89 29.52 13.87
C ARG A 165 -18.72 30.65 14.88
N SER A 166 -17.55 30.79 15.50
CA SER A 166 -17.29 31.82 16.50
C SER A 166 -16.76 33.13 15.96
N ASN A 167 -16.46 33.26 14.63
CA ASN A 167 -15.82 34.46 14.07
C ASN A 167 -16.51 35.10 12.86
N SER A 168 -17.81 34.86 12.63
CA SER A 168 -18.52 35.53 11.51
C SER A 168 -19.53 36.60 12.01
N LYS A 169 -19.00 37.79 12.32
CA LYS A 169 -19.75 39.05 12.13
C LYS A 169 -19.06 39.87 11.02
N GLY A 170 -19.63 39.81 9.83
CA GLY A 170 -19.51 40.82 8.76
C GLY A 170 -18.37 40.71 7.77
N LYS A 171 -18.61 40.11 6.58
CA LYS A 171 -18.53 40.81 5.28
C LYS A 171 -18.94 39.85 4.16
N LYS A 172 -19.77 40.33 3.25
CA LYS A 172 -20.20 39.69 2.01
C LYS A 172 -19.07 39.68 1.00
N GLY A 173 -18.95 38.55 0.26
CA GLY A 173 -18.33 38.52 -1.07
C GLY A 173 -17.19 37.52 -1.19
N GLY A 174 -17.35 36.51 -2.05
CA GLY A 174 -16.26 35.81 -2.69
C GLY A 174 -16.13 34.29 -2.38
N ASP A 175 -16.52 33.52 -3.37
CA ASP A 175 -16.10 32.14 -3.71
C ASP A 175 -16.10 31.05 -2.60
N GLU A 176 -17.15 30.25 -2.65
CA GLU A 176 -17.20 28.93 -2.05
C GLU A 176 -16.16 27.99 -2.72
N LYS A 177 -14.94 27.94 -2.17
CA LYS A 177 -14.08 26.76 -2.38
C LYS A 177 -14.59 25.67 -1.45
N SER A 178 -15.23 24.66 -2.04
CA SER A 178 -15.56 23.41 -1.38
C SER A 178 -14.29 22.75 -0.86
N ASN A 179 -14.02 22.86 0.44
CA ASN A 179 -12.97 22.06 1.10
C ASN A 179 -13.43 20.58 1.09
N LYS A 180 -12.91 19.83 0.12
CA LYS A 180 -13.08 18.37 0.07
C LYS A 180 -12.31 17.73 1.22
N PRO A 181 -12.80 16.62 1.81
CA PRO A 181 -12.10 15.83 2.84
C PRO A 181 -10.71 15.31 2.40
N THR A 182 -10.42 15.34 1.10
CA THR A 182 -9.19 14.87 0.45
C THR A 182 -7.90 15.60 0.84
N GLU A 183 -7.95 16.83 1.37
CA GLU A 183 -6.71 17.56 1.73
C GLU A 183 -6.04 17.01 3.00
N HIS A 184 -6.80 16.42 3.94
CA HIS A 184 -6.21 15.76 5.12
C HIS A 184 -5.72 14.34 4.85
N LEU A 185 -6.29 13.64 3.87
CA LEU A 185 -5.79 12.34 3.40
C LEU A 185 -4.46 12.47 2.66
N SER A 186 -4.17 13.62 2.04
CA SER A 186 -2.92 13.86 1.30
C SER A 186 -1.66 13.87 2.19
N GLU A 187 -1.79 14.13 3.49
CA GLU A 187 -0.67 13.99 4.45
C GLU A 187 -0.37 12.52 4.78
N PHE A 188 -1.39 11.67 4.87
CA PHE A 188 -1.26 10.23 5.06
C PHE A 188 -0.91 9.51 3.74
N GLY A 189 -1.42 10.01 2.61
CA GLY A 189 -1.23 9.41 1.29
C GLY A 189 0.16 9.52 0.70
N ARG A 190 1.06 10.33 1.28
CA ARG A 190 2.44 10.47 0.78
C ARG A 190 3.34 9.26 1.05
N ASN A 191 2.93 8.36 1.92
CA ASN A 191 3.67 7.15 2.31
C ASN A 191 2.96 5.86 1.88
N ILE A 192 2.01 5.96 0.93
CA ILE A 192 1.36 4.78 0.33
C ILE A 192 2.34 4.17 -0.67
N ILE A 193 2.74 2.94 -0.39
CA ILE A 193 3.76 2.22 -1.15
C ILE A 193 3.19 1.67 -2.45
N ASP A 194 1.90 1.32 -2.45
CA ASP A 194 1.24 0.69 -3.58
C ASP A 194 -0.10 1.35 -3.94
N ASN A 195 -0.59 1.09 -5.16
CA ASN A 195 -1.82 1.67 -5.68
C ASN A 195 -2.94 0.64 -5.74
N HIS A 196 -3.58 0.37 -4.60
CA HIS A 196 -4.69 -0.58 -4.50
C HIS A 196 -6.01 -0.09 -5.16
N THR A 197 -6.04 1.07 -5.79
CA THR A 197 -7.24 1.56 -6.50
C THR A 197 -7.69 0.60 -7.60
N LYS A 198 -6.80 -0.26 -8.09
CA LYS A 198 -7.08 -1.28 -9.10
C LYS A 198 -7.81 -2.52 -8.57
N TRP A 199 -7.96 -2.72 -7.25
CA TRP A 199 -8.72 -3.86 -6.71
C TRP A 199 -10.17 -3.93 -7.24
N LYS A 200 -10.79 -2.79 -7.53
CA LYS A 200 -12.13 -2.71 -8.15
C LYS A 200 -12.15 -3.04 -9.65
N GLN A 201 -11.01 -3.10 -10.33
CA GLN A 201 -10.92 -3.31 -11.79
C GLN A 201 -10.60 -4.76 -12.18
N ILE A 202 -10.39 -5.64 -11.20
CA ILE A 202 -9.93 -7.04 -11.37
C ILE A 202 -10.90 -7.90 -12.22
N GLU A 203 -12.15 -7.47 -12.43
CA GLU A 203 -13.15 -8.20 -13.23
C GLU A 203 -12.98 -8.06 -14.77
N LYS A 204 -12.14 -7.15 -15.26
CA LYS A 204 -11.91 -6.93 -16.69
C LYS A 204 -10.59 -7.58 -17.11
N GLY A 205 -10.67 -8.81 -17.60
CA GLY A 205 -9.53 -9.61 -18.06
C GLY A 205 -8.77 -8.97 -19.24
N GLU A 206 -7.83 -8.07 -18.96
CA GLU A 206 -6.85 -7.59 -19.92
C GLU A 206 -5.65 -8.54 -19.96
N LYS A 207 -5.11 -8.78 -21.16
CA LYS A 207 -3.92 -9.61 -21.36
C LYS A 207 -2.68 -8.86 -20.86
N LEU A 208 -2.33 -9.07 -19.62
CA LEU A 208 -1.09 -8.59 -19.01
C LEU A 208 0.01 -9.63 -19.20
N GLN A 209 1.25 -9.17 -19.32
CA GLN A 209 2.41 -10.05 -19.50
C GLN A 209 2.73 -10.80 -18.20
N GLU A 210 2.44 -12.09 -18.13
CA GLU A 210 2.79 -12.95 -17.02
C GLU A 210 4.27 -13.39 -17.12
N LEU A 211 4.98 -13.33 -15.98
CA LEU A 211 6.33 -13.90 -15.85
C LEU A 211 6.20 -15.31 -15.29
N TRP A 212 6.79 -16.28 -15.98
CA TRP A 212 6.87 -17.66 -15.50
C TRP A 212 8.11 -17.81 -14.61
N LEU A 213 7.90 -17.88 -13.30
CA LEU A 213 8.95 -18.04 -12.28
C LEU A 213 8.89 -19.42 -11.62
#